data_2572de7b2dc473953c8da13f001c9e25
#
_entry.id   2572de7b2dc473953c8da13f001c9e25
#
_cell.length_a   1.000
_cell.length_b   1.000
_cell.length_c   1.000
_cell.angle_alpha   90.00
_cell.angle_beta   90.00
_cell.angle_gamma   90.00
#
_symmetry.space_group_name_H-M   'P 1'
#
loop_
_entity.id
_entity.type
_entity.pdbx_description
1 polymer ?
#
loop_
_entity_poly.entity_id
_entity_poly.type
_entity_poly.pdbx_seq_one_letter_code
_entity_poly.pdbx_strand_id
1 'polypeptide(L)'
;TVSVKVLFSELPRLGDPLFGRAASFAVCAALRRYGMFDLHSAGVVEPESGKAVLIIGPSGSGKSTLTLQLVQSGWSYLSDDELLLSLRDGAVEARGFRSFFAISEAGAPLKRCFEPLGSNLMEYAYPGFLLFISLNRESRSQLGKLTQAETMTRLITACPWATYDRSVAGANLELLSTLARQANSFDLSAGRDLVEPGFAASFLRAALNPS
;
A
#
# COMPACT_ATOMS: atom_id res chain seq x y z
N THR A 1 -24.65 15.07 -3.18
CA THR A 1 -24.81 13.61 -3.39
C THR A 1 -23.87 13.18 -4.50
N VAL A 2 -23.07 12.15 -4.26
CA VAL A 2 -22.19 11.52 -5.28
C VAL A 2 -22.88 10.24 -5.75
N SER A 3 -22.98 10.06 -7.06
CA SER A 3 -23.53 8.86 -7.67
C SER A 3 -22.49 8.22 -8.57
N VAL A 4 -22.24 6.93 -8.38
CA VAL A 4 -21.37 6.13 -9.24
C VAL A 4 -22.21 5.05 -9.91
N LYS A 5 -22.10 4.93 -11.23
CA LYS A 5 -22.83 3.94 -12.02
C LYS A 5 -21.84 2.94 -12.63
N VAL A 6 -21.98 1.68 -12.26
CA VAL A 6 -21.23 0.58 -12.85
C VAL A 6 -22.13 -0.19 -13.79
N LEU A 7 -21.67 -0.37 -15.03
CA LEU A 7 -22.40 -1.11 -16.07
C LEU A 7 -21.71 -2.43 -16.30
N PHE A 8 -22.47 -3.51 -16.28
CA PHE A 8 -21.99 -4.86 -16.60
C PHE A 8 -22.63 -5.29 -17.95
N SER A 9 -21.86 -5.92 -18.80
CA SER A 9 -22.39 -6.57 -20.02
C SER A 9 -23.25 -7.79 -19.69
N GLU A 10 -22.90 -8.49 -18.59
CA GLU A 10 -23.66 -9.61 -18.03
C GLU A 10 -23.74 -9.43 -16.52
N LEU A 11 -24.86 -9.85 -15.91
CA LEU A 11 -25.03 -9.75 -14.45
C LEU A 11 -24.06 -10.71 -13.75
N PRO A 12 -23.10 -10.23 -12.95
CA PRO A 12 -22.21 -11.10 -12.20
C PRO A 12 -23.00 -11.87 -11.14
N ARG A 13 -22.62 -13.13 -10.91
CA ARG A 13 -23.24 -13.95 -9.85
C ARG A 13 -22.78 -13.47 -8.48
N LEU A 14 -23.66 -13.65 -7.47
CA LEU A 14 -23.28 -13.39 -6.08
C LEU A 14 -22.05 -14.27 -5.73
N GLY A 15 -20.97 -13.65 -5.24
CA GLY A 15 -19.68 -14.32 -5.00
C GLY A 15 -18.69 -14.28 -6.15
N ASP A 16 -19.06 -13.72 -7.32
CA ASP A 16 -18.12 -13.49 -8.40
C ASP A 16 -17.06 -12.46 -7.96
N PRO A 17 -15.75 -12.77 -8.08
CA PRO A 17 -14.67 -11.83 -7.80
C PRO A 17 -14.78 -10.52 -8.58
N LEU A 18 -15.38 -10.55 -9.77
CA LEU A 18 -15.62 -9.38 -10.61
C LEU A 18 -16.60 -8.41 -9.94
N PHE A 19 -17.65 -8.93 -9.29
CA PHE A 19 -18.61 -8.10 -8.55
C PHE A 19 -17.95 -7.35 -7.39
N GLY A 20 -17.12 -8.06 -6.59
CA GLY A 20 -16.36 -7.45 -5.48
C GLY A 20 -15.43 -6.34 -5.96
N ARG A 21 -14.70 -6.57 -7.07
CA ARG A 21 -13.81 -5.56 -7.67
C ARG A 21 -14.58 -4.34 -8.19
N ALA A 22 -15.70 -4.55 -8.85
CA ALA A 22 -16.53 -3.46 -9.36
C ALA A 22 -17.15 -2.63 -8.21
N ALA A 23 -17.60 -3.28 -7.14
CA ALA A 23 -18.10 -2.60 -5.96
C ALA A 23 -17.00 -1.77 -5.26
N SER A 24 -15.81 -2.35 -5.05
CA SER A 24 -14.64 -1.62 -4.53
C SER A 24 -14.31 -0.41 -5.39
N PHE A 25 -14.22 -0.58 -6.71
CA PHE A 25 -13.97 0.51 -7.63
C PHE A 25 -15.02 1.63 -7.53
N ALA A 26 -16.32 1.27 -7.45
CA ALA A 26 -17.40 2.24 -7.31
C ALA A 26 -17.31 3.03 -5.99
N VAL A 27 -16.99 2.34 -4.89
CA VAL A 27 -16.78 2.98 -3.58
C VAL A 27 -15.58 3.92 -3.64
N CYS A 28 -14.44 3.49 -4.15
CA CYS A 28 -13.25 4.33 -4.28
C CYS A 28 -13.50 5.54 -5.20
N ALA A 29 -14.24 5.35 -6.30
CA ALA A 29 -14.63 6.46 -7.18
C ALA A 29 -15.50 7.51 -6.47
N ALA A 30 -16.39 7.08 -5.57
CA ALA A 30 -17.15 7.99 -4.74
C ALA A 30 -16.27 8.69 -3.70
N LEU A 31 -15.38 7.96 -3.03
CA LEU A 31 -14.49 8.48 -1.99
C LEU A 31 -13.52 9.55 -2.52
N ARG A 32 -13.05 9.42 -3.78
CA ARG A 32 -12.21 10.45 -4.42
C ARG A 32 -12.88 11.83 -4.47
N ARG A 33 -14.20 11.89 -4.58
CA ARG A 33 -14.97 13.15 -4.53
C ARG A 33 -14.95 13.82 -3.15
N TYR A 34 -14.56 13.07 -2.14
CA TYR A 34 -14.36 13.55 -0.76
C TYR A 34 -12.89 13.70 -0.39
N GLY A 35 -11.98 13.66 -1.39
CA GLY A 35 -10.54 13.84 -1.17
C GLY A 35 -9.84 12.62 -0.59
N MET A 36 -10.48 11.44 -0.67
CA MET A 36 -9.86 10.16 -0.28
C MET A 36 -9.48 9.38 -1.53
N PHE A 37 -8.19 9.09 -1.68
CA PHE A 37 -7.64 8.43 -2.86
C PHE A 37 -7.11 7.05 -2.52
N ASP A 38 -7.54 6.06 -3.28
CA ASP A 38 -7.04 4.70 -3.16
C ASP A 38 -5.64 4.57 -3.77
N LEU A 39 -4.76 3.91 -3.04
CA LEU A 39 -3.41 3.53 -3.46
C LEU A 39 -3.28 2.02 -3.36
N HIS A 40 -2.88 1.39 -4.49
CA HIS A 40 -2.56 -0.05 -4.49
C HIS A 40 -1.23 -0.29 -3.79
N SER A 41 -1.29 -0.43 -2.49
CA SER A 41 -0.14 -0.66 -1.62
C SER A 41 -0.54 -1.46 -0.39
N ALA A 42 0.44 -2.13 0.21
CA ALA A 42 0.32 -2.60 1.57
C ALA A 42 0.86 -1.55 2.55
N GLY A 43 0.48 -1.65 3.81
CA GLY A 43 0.92 -0.76 4.87
C GLY A 43 1.13 -1.47 6.19
N VAL A 44 2.22 -1.10 6.86
CA VAL A 44 2.55 -1.50 8.23
C VAL A 44 2.97 -0.28 9.02
N VAL A 45 2.89 -0.37 10.35
CA VAL A 45 3.35 0.71 11.24
C VAL A 45 4.57 0.22 12.01
N GLU A 46 5.64 0.98 11.90
CA GLU A 46 6.90 0.70 12.57
C GLU A 46 6.74 1.00 14.08
N PRO A 47 7.06 0.04 14.99
CA PRO A 47 6.70 0.14 16.40
C PRO A 47 7.45 1.24 17.16
N GLU A 48 8.67 1.60 16.78
CA GLU A 48 9.47 2.60 17.51
C GLU A 48 9.07 4.03 17.15
N SER A 49 8.87 4.33 15.88
CA SER A 49 8.50 5.66 15.39
C SER A 49 6.98 5.89 15.37
N GLY A 50 6.17 4.83 15.37
CA GLY A 50 4.72 4.90 15.16
C GLY A 50 4.32 5.37 13.75
N LYS A 51 5.27 5.44 12.81
CA LYS A 51 5.01 5.89 11.43
C LYS A 51 4.68 4.72 10.51
N ALA A 52 3.80 4.99 9.56
CA ALA A 52 3.51 4.00 8.54
C ALA A 52 4.62 3.88 7.50
N VAL A 53 4.88 2.64 7.09
CA VAL A 53 5.65 2.27 5.91
C VAL A 53 4.67 1.79 4.86
N LEU A 54 4.53 2.53 3.76
CA LEU A 54 3.69 2.14 2.62
C LEU A 54 4.53 1.35 1.63
N ILE A 55 4.14 0.11 1.35
CA ILE A 55 4.84 -0.81 0.47
C ILE A 55 4.12 -0.82 -0.88
N ILE A 56 4.76 -0.21 -1.88
CA ILE A 56 4.19 0.09 -3.19
C ILE A 56 4.90 -0.75 -4.25
N GLY A 57 4.15 -1.37 -5.15
CA GLY A 57 4.73 -2.14 -6.25
C GLY A 57 3.65 -2.90 -7.03
N PRO A 58 3.99 -3.45 -8.20
CA PRO A 58 3.03 -4.20 -9.02
C PRO A 58 2.53 -5.46 -8.32
N SER A 59 1.48 -6.07 -8.86
CA SER A 59 1.01 -7.36 -8.38
C SER A 59 2.13 -8.40 -8.52
N GLY A 60 2.33 -9.22 -7.48
CA GLY A 60 3.40 -10.23 -7.46
C GLY A 60 4.79 -9.70 -7.07
N SER A 61 4.96 -8.42 -6.75
CA SER A 61 6.26 -7.85 -6.33
C SER A 61 6.70 -8.22 -4.90
N GLY A 62 5.91 -9.01 -4.17
CA GLY A 62 6.26 -9.44 -2.81
C GLY A 62 5.70 -8.56 -1.69
N LYS A 63 4.82 -7.57 -1.97
CA LYS A 63 4.22 -6.69 -0.95
C LYS A 63 3.62 -7.47 0.23
N SER A 64 2.66 -8.36 -0.04
CA SER A 64 1.97 -9.14 0.99
C SER A 64 2.92 -10.05 1.78
N THR A 65 3.93 -10.62 1.11
CA THR A 65 4.95 -11.46 1.77
C THR A 65 5.79 -10.62 2.73
N LEU A 66 6.27 -9.45 2.28
CA LEU A 66 7.04 -8.53 3.14
C LEU A 66 6.18 -8.03 4.32
N THR A 67 4.94 -7.65 4.05
CA THR A 67 3.98 -7.21 5.08
C THR A 67 3.80 -8.28 6.16
N LEU A 68 3.60 -9.54 5.76
CA LEU A 68 3.47 -10.65 6.71
C LEU A 68 4.74 -10.83 7.56
N GLN A 69 5.93 -10.80 6.96
CA GLN A 69 7.21 -10.92 7.68
C GLN A 69 7.39 -9.80 8.72
N LEU A 70 7.00 -8.57 8.38
CA LEU A 70 7.08 -7.43 9.28
C LEU A 70 6.08 -7.57 10.44
N VAL A 71 4.84 -7.96 10.16
CA VAL A 71 3.82 -8.19 11.19
C VAL A 71 4.22 -9.32 12.13
N GLN A 72 4.76 -10.43 11.62
CA GLN A 72 5.31 -11.53 12.43
C GLN A 72 6.50 -11.08 13.29
N SER A 73 7.19 -10.02 12.88
CA SER A 73 8.31 -9.42 13.63
C SER A 73 7.87 -8.29 14.58
N GLY A 74 6.55 -8.16 14.84
CA GLY A 74 5.99 -7.23 15.83
C GLY A 74 5.60 -5.85 15.30
N TRP A 75 5.60 -5.63 13.97
CA TRP A 75 5.05 -4.42 13.37
C TRP A 75 3.52 -4.48 13.35
N SER A 76 2.86 -3.33 13.46
CA SER A 76 1.41 -3.30 13.38
C SER A 76 0.94 -3.33 11.92
N TYR A 77 -0.12 -4.08 11.67
CA TYR A 77 -0.76 -4.17 10.35
C TYR A 77 -1.68 -2.99 10.10
N LEU A 78 -1.57 -2.37 8.94
CA LEU A 78 -2.47 -1.30 8.49
C LEU A 78 -3.41 -1.79 7.38
N SER A 79 -2.87 -2.35 6.30
CA SER A 79 -3.63 -2.97 5.21
C SER A 79 -2.74 -3.83 4.32
N ASP A 80 -3.38 -4.73 3.55
CA ASP A 80 -2.76 -5.42 2.42
C ASP A 80 -3.53 -5.09 1.14
N ASP A 81 -2.83 -4.82 0.07
CA ASP A 81 -3.34 -4.58 -1.28
C ASP A 81 -3.97 -3.19 -1.54
N GLU A 82 -4.63 -2.53 -0.57
CA GLU A 82 -5.31 -1.25 -0.79
C GLU A 82 -5.32 -0.38 0.47
N LEU A 83 -4.92 0.87 0.30
CA LEU A 83 -4.96 1.93 1.31
C LEU A 83 -5.77 3.12 0.79
N LEU A 84 -6.45 3.82 1.68
CA LEU A 84 -7.06 5.12 1.41
C LEU A 84 -6.18 6.22 1.98
N LEU A 85 -5.82 7.17 1.14
CA LEU A 85 -5.03 8.35 1.49
C LEU A 85 -5.91 9.59 1.54
N SER A 86 -5.76 10.41 2.56
CA SER A 86 -6.46 11.70 2.66
C SER A 86 -5.57 12.75 3.31
N LEU A 87 -5.82 14.03 3.01
CA LEU A 87 -5.17 15.15 3.71
C LEU A 87 -5.93 15.42 5.02
N ARG A 88 -5.20 15.43 6.13
CA ARG A 88 -5.67 15.78 7.46
C ARG A 88 -4.68 16.75 8.11
N ASP A 89 -5.14 17.93 8.45
CA ASP A 89 -4.33 18.97 9.13
C ASP A 89 -2.99 19.27 8.44
N GLY A 90 -2.98 19.25 7.10
CA GLY A 90 -1.80 19.50 6.28
C GLY A 90 -0.85 18.30 6.10
N ALA A 91 -1.18 17.15 6.66
CA ALA A 91 -0.44 15.90 6.49
C ALA A 91 -1.28 14.83 5.77
N VAL A 92 -0.63 13.87 5.14
CA VAL A 92 -1.30 12.71 4.55
C VAL A 92 -1.49 11.65 5.63
N GLU A 93 -2.74 11.27 5.84
CA GLU A 93 -3.14 10.10 6.62
C GLU A 93 -3.38 8.92 5.68
N ALA A 94 -2.87 7.75 6.04
CA ALA A 94 -3.16 6.48 5.37
C ALA A 94 -4.08 5.63 6.25
N ARG A 95 -5.18 5.16 5.68
CA ARG A 95 -6.19 4.36 6.36
C ARG A 95 -6.31 3.00 5.71
N GLY A 96 -6.38 1.95 6.52
CA GLY A 96 -6.59 0.59 6.05
C GLY A 96 -7.96 0.43 5.38
N PHE A 97 -7.97 -0.19 4.21
CA PHE A 97 -9.22 -0.52 3.50
C PHE A 97 -9.61 -1.99 3.70
N ARG A 98 -8.62 -2.85 3.99
CA ARG A 98 -8.84 -4.28 4.26
C ARG A 98 -8.19 -4.70 5.56
N SER A 99 -8.89 -5.51 6.33
CA SER A 99 -8.43 -6.05 7.62
C SER A 99 -7.83 -7.46 7.52
N PHE A 100 -7.57 -7.99 6.33
CA PHE A 100 -7.05 -9.33 6.12
C PHE A 100 -5.96 -9.38 5.06
N PHE A 101 -5.05 -10.36 5.16
CA PHE A 101 -4.05 -10.67 4.14
C PHE A 101 -4.60 -11.64 3.09
N ALA A 102 -4.20 -11.46 1.85
CA ALA A 102 -4.49 -12.40 0.78
C ALA A 102 -3.17 -12.89 0.13
N ILE A 103 -2.61 -13.99 0.65
CA ILE A 103 -1.32 -14.53 0.22
C ILE A 103 -1.53 -15.69 -0.76
N SER A 104 -0.77 -15.66 -1.87
CA SER A 104 -0.69 -16.78 -2.81
C SER A 104 0.36 -17.77 -2.31
N GLU A 105 -0.05 -19.01 -2.05
CA GLU A 105 0.89 -20.11 -1.82
C GLU A 105 1.30 -20.72 -3.17
N ALA A 106 2.57 -21.12 -3.30
CA ALA A 106 3.06 -21.76 -4.51
C ALA A 106 2.26 -23.05 -4.79
N GLY A 107 1.65 -23.12 -5.98
CA GLY A 107 0.83 -24.26 -6.39
C GLY A 107 -0.63 -24.26 -5.92
N ALA A 108 -1.06 -23.27 -5.13
CA ALA A 108 -2.46 -23.16 -4.72
C ALA A 108 -3.27 -22.29 -5.72
N PRO A 109 -4.46 -22.74 -6.15
CA PRO A 109 -5.30 -21.99 -7.09
C PRO A 109 -5.95 -20.75 -6.49
N LEU A 110 -6.01 -20.66 -5.13
CA LEU A 110 -6.65 -19.58 -4.40
C LEU A 110 -5.68 -18.98 -3.39
N LYS A 111 -5.76 -17.68 -3.20
CA LYS A 111 -5.08 -16.98 -2.10
C LYS A 111 -5.68 -17.41 -0.76
N ARG A 112 -4.84 -17.71 0.22
CA ARG A 112 -5.29 -17.85 1.60
C ARG A 112 -5.46 -16.51 2.25
N CYS A 113 -6.59 -16.31 2.93
CA CYS A 113 -6.84 -15.13 3.75
C CYS A 113 -6.39 -15.40 5.18
N PHE A 114 -5.62 -14.48 5.74
CA PHE A 114 -5.18 -14.50 7.14
C PHE A 114 -5.68 -13.22 7.80
N GLU A 115 -6.28 -13.36 8.98
CA GLU A 115 -6.60 -12.21 9.80
C GLU A 115 -5.38 -11.86 10.67
N PRO A 116 -4.94 -10.59 10.72
CA PRO A 116 -3.91 -10.16 11.65
C PRO A 116 -4.46 -10.34 13.09
N LEU A 117 -3.63 -10.86 13.99
CA LEU A 117 -4.00 -11.05 15.39
C LEU A 117 -4.31 -9.70 16.04
N GLY A 118 -5.47 -9.59 16.66
CA GLY A 118 -6.22 -8.39 17.06
C GLY A 118 -5.47 -7.21 17.70
N SER A 119 -4.35 -7.42 18.44
CA SER A 119 -3.61 -6.32 19.06
C SER A 119 -2.70 -5.53 18.09
N ASN A 120 -2.46 -6.06 16.89
CA ASN A 120 -1.53 -5.47 15.92
C ASN A 120 -2.25 -4.82 14.73
N LEU A 121 -3.57 -4.60 14.81
CA LEU A 121 -4.34 -3.92 13.76
C LEU A 121 -4.40 -2.42 14.04
N MET A 122 -4.00 -1.63 13.05
CA MET A 122 -4.14 -0.17 13.05
C MET A 122 -5.21 0.25 12.06
N GLU A 123 -6.05 1.18 12.45
CA GLU A 123 -7.08 1.74 11.56
C GLU A 123 -6.48 2.78 10.60
N TYR A 124 -5.60 3.62 11.11
CA TYR A 124 -4.90 4.64 10.33
C TYR A 124 -3.52 4.92 10.91
N ALA A 125 -2.65 5.49 10.10
CA ALA A 125 -1.35 6.01 10.52
C ALA A 125 -0.85 7.08 9.54
N TYR A 126 0.15 7.87 9.99
CA TYR A 126 0.78 8.87 9.13
C TYR A 126 2.02 8.27 8.46
N PRO A 127 2.09 8.26 7.11
CA PRO A 127 3.25 7.76 6.40
C PRO A 127 4.53 8.52 6.74
N GLY A 128 5.54 7.81 7.20
CA GLY A 128 6.90 8.31 7.35
C GLY A 128 7.84 7.75 6.31
N PHE A 129 7.44 6.64 5.66
CA PHE A 129 8.27 5.95 4.69
C PHE A 129 7.45 5.40 3.52
N LEU A 130 8.01 5.53 2.31
CA LEU A 130 7.49 4.91 1.09
C LEU A 130 8.53 3.91 0.59
N LEU A 131 8.11 2.68 0.40
CA LEU A 131 8.97 1.58 -0.04
C LEU A 131 8.46 1.06 -1.37
N PHE A 132 9.15 1.39 -2.45
CA PHE A 132 8.83 0.90 -3.78
C PHE A 132 9.56 -0.43 -4.00
N ILE A 133 8.80 -1.54 -3.99
CA ILE A 133 9.36 -2.89 -4.02
C ILE A 133 9.33 -3.50 -5.42
N SER A 134 10.45 -4.10 -5.81
CA SER A 134 10.59 -4.98 -6.97
C SER A 134 11.36 -6.25 -6.58
N LEU A 135 11.04 -7.38 -7.20
CA LEU A 135 11.79 -8.62 -6.99
C LEU A 135 13.04 -8.62 -7.87
N ASN A 136 14.17 -9.02 -7.29
CA ASN A 136 15.37 -9.36 -8.06
C ASN A 136 15.61 -10.89 -8.00
N ARG A 137 16.53 -11.37 -8.82
CA ARG A 137 16.94 -12.79 -8.83
C ARG A 137 18.14 -13.07 -7.93
N GLU A 138 18.65 -12.05 -7.27
CA GLU A 138 19.82 -12.12 -6.42
C GLU A 138 19.48 -12.68 -5.04
N SER A 139 20.49 -13.09 -4.30
CA SER A 139 20.34 -13.57 -2.93
C SER A 139 20.16 -12.43 -1.92
N ARG A 140 20.66 -11.24 -2.24
CA ARG A 140 20.69 -10.08 -1.32
C ARG A 140 19.74 -8.97 -1.76
N SER A 141 19.03 -8.43 -0.79
CA SER A 141 18.21 -7.23 -0.93
C SER A 141 19.06 -5.98 -0.93
N GLN A 142 18.62 -4.98 -1.71
CA GLN A 142 19.27 -3.68 -1.80
C GLN A 142 18.24 -2.59 -1.59
N LEU A 143 18.63 -1.54 -0.88
CA LEU A 143 17.78 -0.38 -0.62
C LEU A 143 18.48 0.89 -1.09
N GLY A 144 17.86 1.62 -2.00
CA GLY A 144 18.33 2.90 -2.52
C GLY A 144 17.38 4.03 -2.12
N LYS A 145 17.92 5.16 -1.65
CA LYS A 145 17.11 6.34 -1.36
C LYS A 145 16.66 7.00 -2.67
N LEU A 146 15.40 7.39 -2.74
CA LEU A 146 14.84 8.11 -3.88
C LEU A 146 14.80 9.62 -3.62
N THR A 147 14.99 10.39 -4.68
CA THR A 147 14.72 11.82 -4.69
C THR A 147 13.21 12.09 -4.67
N GLN A 148 12.82 13.32 -4.30
CA GLN A 148 11.42 13.72 -4.32
C GLN A 148 10.80 13.64 -5.73
N ALA A 149 11.55 13.94 -6.77
CA ALA A 149 11.09 13.88 -8.16
C ALA A 149 10.82 12.42 -8.60
N GLU A 150 11.73 11.49 -8.30
CA GLU A 150 11.54 10.06 -8.56
C GLU A 150 10.34 9.52 -7.78
N THR A 151 10.22 9.91 -6.50
CA THR A 151 9.08 9.54 -5.65
C THR A 151 7.76 9.99 -6.27
N MET A 152 7.68 11.27 -6.68
CA MET A 152 6.47 11.81 -7.29
C MET A 152 6.09 11.09 -8.58
N THR A 153 7.08 10.79 -9.44
CA THR A 153 6.87 10.03 -10.67
C THR A 153 6.27 8.65 -10.39
N ARG A 154 6.83 7.93 -9.42
CA ARG A 154 6.35 6.60 -9.03
C ARG A 154 4.96 6.65 -8.38
N LEU A 155 4.68 7.66 -7.54
CA LEU A 155 3.37 7.86 -6.93
C LEU A 155 2.28 8.15 -7.96
N ILE A 156 2.54 9.01 -8.95
CA ILE A 156 1.60 9.27 -10.05
C ILE A 156 1.28 7.98 -10.81
N THR A 157 2.28 7.12 -11.02
CA THR A 157 2.08 5.83 -11.69
C THR A 157 1.25 4.86 -10.84
N ALA A 158 1.48 4.84 -9.52
CA ALA A 158 0.76 3.96 -8.59
C ALA A 158 -0.65 4.45 -8.22
N CYS A 159 -0.89 5.76 -8.34
CA CYS A 159 -2.16 6.42 -8.01
C CYS A 159 -2.59 7.35 -9.17
N PRO A 160 -3.01 6.81 -10.32
CA PRO A 160 -3.13 7.56 -11.57
C PRO A 160 -4.42 8.39 -11.71
N TRP A 161 -5.10 8.70 -10.61
CA TRP A 161 -6.43 9.34 -10.65
C TRP A 161 -6.40 10.75 -11.21
N ALA A 162 -5.28 11.46 -11.10
CA ALA A 162 -5.09 12.75 -11.76
C ALA A 162 -5.20 12.67 -13.30
N THR A 163 -4.86 11.51 -13.88
CA THR A 163 -4.94 11.29 -15.32
C THR A 163 -6.30 10.81 -15.80
N TYR A 164 -7.02 10.05 -14.97
CA TYR A 164 -8.31 9.46 -15.35
C TYR A 164 -9.52 10.32 -15.00
N ASP A 165 -9.43 11.16 -13.97
CA ASP A 165 -10.54 11.99 -13.52
C ASP A 165 -10.10 13.44 -13.28
N ARG A 166 -10.31 14.28 -14.29
CA ARG A 166 -9.96 15.70 -14.23
C ARG A 166 -10.56 16.46 -13.06
N SER A 167 -11.74 16.05 -12.59
CA SER A 167 -12.44 16.75 -11.52
C SER A 167 -11.79 16.58 -10.14
N VAL A 168 -10.93 15.58 -9.97
CA VAL A 168 -10.19 15.31 -8.73
C VAL A 168 -8.67 15.47 -8.92
N ALA A 169 -8.22 15.81 -10.13
CA ALA A 169 -6.80 15.85 -10.47
C ALA A 169 -5.99 16.80 -9.56
N GLY A 170 -6.51 18.01 -9.30
CA GLY A 170 -5.85 18.97 -8.42
C GLY A 170 -5.65 18.42 -7.01
N ALA A 171 -6.72 17.92 -6.39
CA ALA A 171 -6.67 17.36 -5.05
C ALA A 171 -5.77 16.10 -4.97
N ASN A 172 -5.78 15.25 -6.00
CA ASN A 172 -4.89 14.09 -6.06
C ASN A 172 -3.42 14.51 -6.12
N LEU A 173 -3.06 15.44 -7.00
CA LEU A 173 -1.67 15.91 -7.13
C LEU A 173 -1.18 16.63 -5.88
N GLU A 174 -2.03 17.40 -5.21
CA GLU A 174 -1.72 18.05 -3.94
C GLU A 174 -1.41 16.99 -2.85
N LEU A 175 -2.27 15.98 -2.73
CA LEU A 175 -2.07 14.87 -1.80
C LEU A 175 -0.76 14.12 -2.09
N LEU A 176 -0.49 13.72 -3.33
CA LEU A 176 0.73 13.01 -3.70
C LEU A 176 1.99 13.87 -3.49
N SER A 177 1.92 15.16 -3.79
CA SER A 177 3.01 16.11 -3.54
C SER A 177 3.28 16.26 -2.04
N THR A 178 2.25 16.30 -1.21
CA THR A 178 2.38 16.34 0.25
C THR A 178 2.97 15.05 0.78
N LEU A 179 2.50 13.90 0.30
CA LEU A 179 3.05 12.59 0.67
C LEU A 179 4.54 12.47 0.32
N ALA A 180 4.94 12.92 -0.88
CA ALA A 180 6.34 12.88 -1.32
C ALA A 180 7.27 13.81 -0.51
N ARG A 181 6.73 14.86 0.12
CA ARG A 181 7.48 15.72 1.06
C ARG A 181 7.47 15.18 2.48
N GLN A 182 6.38 14.55 2.89
CA GLN A 182 6.18 14.05 4.25
C GLN A 182 7.04 12.81 4.55
N ALA A 183 7.19 11.90 3.57
CA ALA A 183 7.78 10.59 3.77
C ALA A 183 9.13 10.46 3.07
N ASN A 184 10.07 9.79 3.75
CA ASN A 184 11.31 9.33 3.10
C ASN A 184 11.01 8.16 2.18
N SER A 185 11.55 8.19 0.97
CA SER A 185 11.24 7.23 -0.09
C SER A 185 12.44 6.39 -0.47
N PHE A 186 12.20 5.10 -0.68
CA PHE A 186 13.23 4.13 -1.00
C PHE A 186 12.79 3.19 -2.12
N ASP A 187 13.75 2.76 -2.93
CA ASP A 187 13.64 1.67 -3.88
C ASP A 187 14.16 0.39 -3.24
N LEU A 188 13.33 -0.61 -3.09
CA LEU A 188 13.70 -1.92 -2.54
C LEU A 188 13.77 -2.95 -3.67
N SER A 189 14.98 -3.34 -4.00
CA SER A 189 15.27 -4.52 -4.84
C SER A 189 15.31 -5.74 -3.93
N ALA A 190 14.20 -6.48 -3.85
CA ALA A 190 14.01 -7.57 -2.90
C ALA A 190 14.69 -8.85 -3.36
N GLY A 191 15.70 -9.31 -2.61
CA GLY A 191 16.39 -10.57 -2.77
C GLY A 191 15.73 -11.71 -1.99
N ARG A 192 16.34 -12.90 -2.05
CA ARG A 192 15.84 -14.09 -1.33
C ARG A 192 15.99 -13.99 0.19
N ASP A 193 16.94 -13.19 0.67
CA ASP A 193 17.15 -12.92 2.10
C ASP A 193 15.95 -12.25 2.78
N LEU A 194 15.13 -11.52 2.01
CA LEU A 194 14.00 -10.80 2.58
C LEU A 194 12.90 -11.72 3.14
N VAL A 195 12.86 -12.99 2.72
CA VAL A 195 11.92 -13.99 3.25
C VAL A 195 12.48 -14.79 4.44
N GLU A 196 13.74 -14.56 4.82
CA GLU A 196 14.32 -15.17 6.01
C GLU A 196 13.65 -14.59 7.28
N PRO A 197 13.29 -15.45 8.26
CA PRO A 197 12.59 -14.98 9.45
C PRO A 197 13.36 -13.89 10.21
N GLY A 198 12.70 -12.76 10.46
CA GLY A 198 13.27 -11.62 11.19
C GLY A 198 14.25 -10.74 10.40
N PHE A 199 14.75 -11.19 9.25
CA PHE A 199 15.70 -10.40 8.44
C PHE A 199 15.05 -9.12 7.93
N ALA A 200 13.86 -9.18 7.34
CA ALA A 200 13.17 -8.02 6.78
C ALA A 200 13.01 -6.88 7.80
N ALA A 201 12.62 -7.20 9.03
CA ALA A 201 12.42 -6.19 10.07
C ALA A 201 13.74 -5.53 10.51
N SER A 202 14.80 -6.30 10.71
CA SER A 202 16.12 -5.79 11.09
C SER A 202 16.74 -4.95 9.97
N PHE A 203 16.63 -5.41 8.73
CA PHE A 203 17.13 -4.72 7.54
C PHE A 203 16.44 -3.36 7.36
N LEU A 204 15.12 -3.33 7.45
CA LEU A 204 14.38 -2.08 7.29
C LEU A 204 14.59 -1.13 8.47
N ARG A 205 14.61 -1.60 9.73
CA ARG A 205 14.92 -0.73 10.89
C ARG A 205 16.25 -0.02 10.74
N ALA A 206 17.30 -0.75 10.38
CA ALA A 206 18.63 -0.18 10.18
C ALA A 206 18.67 0.88 9.08
N ALA A 207 17.86 0.71 8.03
CA ALA A 207 17.82 1.62 6.90
C ALA A 207 16.89 2.82 7.08
N LEU A 208 15.77 2.64 7.79
CA LEU A 208 14.76 3.68 7.99
C LEU A 208 15.10 4.62 9.16
N ASN A 209 15.83 4.13 10.17
CA ASN A 209 16.29 4.88 11.34
C ASN A 209 17.82 4.86 11.45
N PRO A 210 18.55 5.49 10.50
CA PRO A 210 20.00 5.58 10.61
C PRO A 210 20.36 6.40 11.86
N SER A 211 21.19 5.83 12.72
CA SER A 211 21.72 6.44 13.97
C SER A 211 22.49 7.72 13.70
#